data_24360f621efac417027b328459b1bf2f
#
_entry.id   24360f621efac417027b328459b1bf2f
#
_cell.length_a   1.000
_cell.length_b   1.000
_cell.length_c   1.000
_cell.angle_alpha   90.00
_cell.angle_beta   90.00
_cell.angle_gamma   90.00
#
_symmetry.space_group_name_H-M   'P 1'
#
loop_
_entity.id
_entity.type
_entity.pdbx_description
1 polymer ?
#
loop_
_entity_poly.entity_id
_entity_poly.type
_entity_poly.pdbx_seq_one_letter_code
_entity_poly.pdbx_strand_id
1 'polypeptide(L)'
;MQSFTTPRPITTVLDIPAGRIQLVAADRTDTTVEVLPADAGKSRDVKTAEQTTVEYADGVLRITTPVKHQVLGASGAVEVTVHLPAGSALQAKAAGVELRGVGRLGRVAFDGALGAIDLDEADDVRLTTQAGHVTVGRLTGPATVTTMQGDIRIDKAVRGVLELATQAGDVTVGAAAGVSAVLDAGTTLGRISNSLKNSAGAADLTIKVTTTQGDIDAHSL
;
A
#
# COMPACT_ATOMS: atom_id res chain seq x y z
N MET A 1 -4.93 -23.73 -0.76
CA MET A 1 -4.49 -23.01 -1.97
C MET A 1 -5.53 -23.13 -3.07
N GLN A 2 -5.94 -22.03 -3.68
CA GLN A 2 -6.87 -21.99 -4.83
C GLN A 2 -6.16 -21.36 -6.03
N SER A 3 -6.53 -21.75 -7.26
CA SER A 3 -5.90 -21.25 -8.48
C SER A 3 -6.96 -20.89 -9.52
N PHE A 4 -6.75 -19.77 -10.21
CA PHE A 4 -7.63 -19.20 -11.23
C PHE A 4 -6.83 -18.85 -12.48
N THR A 5 -7.36 -19.12 -13.66
CA THR A 5 -6.75 -18.68 -14.93
C THR A 5 -7.00 -17.17 -15.10
N THR A 6 -5.93 -16.38 -15.14
CA THR A 6 -5.98 -14.93 -15.23
C THR A 6 -4.93 -14.42 -16.23
N PRO A 7 -5.21 -14.51 -17.55
CA PRO A 7 -4.23 -14.17 -18.59
C PRO A 7 -3.95 -12.67 -18.72
N ARG A 8 -4.63 -11.84 -17.93
CA ARG A 8 -4.50 -10.38 -17.87
C ARG A 8 -4.47 -9.91 -16.41
N PRO A 9 -3.94 -8.70 -16.13
CA PRO A 9 -4.05 -8.10 -14.82
C PRO A 9 -5.48 -8.09 -14.29
N ILE A 10 -5.65 -8.35 -13.00
CA ILE A 10 -6.93 -8.44 -12.32
C ILE A 10 -7.08 -7.34 -11.26
N THR A 11 -8.27 -7.19 -10.72
CA THR A 11 -8.50 -6.41 -9.50
C THR A 11 -8.68 -7.34 -8.31
N THR A 12 -7.87 -7.18 -7.28
CA THR A 12 -8.01 -7.89 -6.01
C THR A 12 -8.70 -6.99 -5.00
N VAL A 13 -9.80 -7.46 -4.44
CA VAL A 13 -10.59 -6.78 -3.40
C VAL A 13 -10.46 -7.58 -2.11
N LEU A 14 -9.90 -6.98 -1.08
CA LEU A 14 -9.65 -7.59 0.22
C LEU A 14 -10.46 -6.87 1.30
N ASP A 15 -11.14 -7.65 2.13
CA ASP A 15 -11.79 -7.18 3.36
C ASP A 15 -11.36 -8.11 4.49
N ILE A 16 -10.29 -7.74 5.18
CA ILE A 16 -9.59 -8.57 6.16
C ILE A 16 -9.36 -7.76 7.43
N PRO A 17 -9.91 -8.18 8.58
CA PRO A 17 -9.83 -7.39 9.80
C PRO A 17 -8.41 -7.28 10.38
N ALA A 18 -7.64 -8.36 10.37
CA ALA A 18 -6.30 -8.40 10.96
C ALA A 18 -5.42 -9.47 10.33
N GLY A 19 -4.10 -9.23 10.32
CA GLY A 19 -3.11 -10.21 9.90
C GLY A 19 -2.05 -9.66 8.96
N ARG A 20 -1.68 -10.45 7.94
CA ARG A 20 -0.71 -10.07 6.92
C ARG A 20 -1.25 -10.36 5.53
N ILE A 21 -1.06 -9.43 4.62
CA ILE A 21 -1.38 -9.56 3.20
C ILE A 21 -0.09 -9.44 2.41
N GLN A 22 0.21 -10.45 1.62
CA GLN A 22 1.32 -10.44 0.67
C GLN A 22 0.78 -10.63 -0.75
N LEU A 23 1.06 -9.67 -1.61
CA LEU A 23 0.81 -9.74 -3.05
C LEU A 23 2.13 -9.92 -3.77
N VAL A 24 2.22 -10.92 -4.64
CA VAL A 24 3.40 -11.19 -5.47
C VAL A 24 3.00 -11.04 -6.92
N ALA A 25 3.30 -9.89 -7.49
CA ALA A 25 3.01 -9.54 -8.88
C ALA A 25 4.17 -9.95 -9.78
N ALA A 26 3.93 -10.83 -10.71
CA ALA A 26 4.94 -11.38 -11.62
C ALA A 26 4.38 -11.54 -13.03
N ASP A 27 5.25 -11.86 -13.99
CA ASP A 27 4.83 -12.22 -15.35
C ASP A 27 4.25 -13.64 -15.33
N ARG A 28 2.94 -13.73 -15.15
CA ARG A 28 2.18 -14.99 -15.06
C ARG A 28 0.77 -14.84 -15.63
N THR A 29 0.15 -15.96 -15.96
CA THR A 29 -1.19 -16.03 -16.58
C THR A 29 -2.23 -16.72 -15.70
N ASP A 30 -1.91 -16.87 -14.42
CA ASP A 30 -2.77 -17.44 -13.40
C ASP A 30 -2.69 -16.63 -12.10
N THR A 31 -3.66 -16.81 -11.24
CA THR A 31 -3.65 -16.24 -9.88
C THR A 31 -3.80 -17.38 -8.88
N THR A 32 -2.93 -17.42 -7.89
CA THR A 32 -3.04 -18.38 -6.79
C THR A 32 -3.23 -17.66 -5.47
N VAL A 33 -4.10 -18.21 -4.64
CA VAL A 33 -4.45 -17.66 -3.33
C VAL A 33 -4.23 -18.71 -2.26
N GLU A 34 -3.54 -18.32 -1.22
CA GLU A 34 -3.39 -19.09 0.00
C GLU A 34 -3.86 -18.25 1.17
N VAL A 35 -4.69 -18.83 2.02
CA VAL A 35 -5.18 -18.24 3.28
C VAL A 35 -4.81 -19.17 4.40
N LEU A 36 -4.02 -18.68 5.33
CA LEU A 36 -3.55 -19.43 6.51
C LEU A 36 -3.93 -18.67 7.78
N PRO A 37 -4.09 -19.36 8.93
CA PRO A 37 -4.17 -18.68 10.22
C PRO A 37 -2.83 -18.00 10.53
N ALA A 38 -2.85 -16.78 11.06
CA ALA A 38 -1.61 -16.10 11.48
C ALA A 38 -0.87 -16.87 12.58
N ASP A 39 -1.60 -17.59 13.41
CA ASP A 39 -1.06 -18.52 14.41
C ASP A 39 -1.92 -19.80 14.45
N ALA A 40 -1.37 -20.89 13.93
CA ALA A 40 -2.06 -22.19 13.91
C ALA A 40 -2.35 -22.78 15.30
N GLY A 41 -1.66 -22.31 16.34
CA GLY A 41 -1.93 -22.67 17.74
C GLY A 41 -3.14 -21.94 18.34
N LYS A 42 -3.62 -20.89 17.70
CA LYS A 42 -4.79 -20.12 18.15
C LYS A 42 -6.05 -20.55 17.42
N SER A 43 -6.96 -21.20 18.12
CA SER A 43 -8.23 -21.68 17.55
C SER A 43 -9.05 -20.57 16.88
N ARG A 44 -8.89 -19.32 17.31
CA ARG A 44 -9.54 -18.15 16.73
C ARG A 44 -9.01 -17.84 15.33
N ASP A 45 -7.69 -17.85 15.15
CA ASP A 45 -7.05 -17.58 13.87
C ASP A 45 -7.36 -18.69 12.87
N VAL A 46 -7.31 -19.96 13.32
CA VAL A 46 -7.71 -21.13 12.53
C VAL A 46 -9.15 -20.98 12.04
N LYS A 47 -10.09 -20.68 12.94
CA LYS A 47 -11.49 -20.48 12.58
C LYS A 47 -11.71 -19.30 11.64
N THR A 48 -10.95 -18.22 11.81
CA THR A 48 -11.00 -17.06 10.94
C THR A 48 -10.52 -17.41 9.53
N ALA A 49 -9.41 -18.14 9.41
CA ALA A 49 -8.90 -18.62 8.13
C ALA A 49 -9.90 -19.55 7.42
N GLU A 50 -10.53 -20.49 8.15
CA GLU A 50 -11.56 -21.39 7.62
C GLU A 50 -12.83 -20.66 7.14
N GLN A 51 -13.17 -19.53 7.74
CA GLN A 51 -14.33 -18.73 7.39
C GLN A 51 -14.07 -17.70 6.29
N THR A 52 -12.80 -17.47 5.92
CA THR A 52 -12.42 -16.56 4.86
C THR A 52 -12.83 -17.15 3.51
N THR A 53 -13.60 -16.39 2.76
CA THR A 53 -14.06 -16.77 1.43
C THR A 53 -13.15 -16.19 0.35
N VAL A 54 -12.94 -16.97 -0.72
CA VAL A 54 -12.16 -16.56 -1.89
C VAL A 54 -13.02 -16.82 -3.12
N GLU A 55 -13.34 -15.77 -3.86
CA GLU A 55 -14.19 -15.82 -5.05
C GLU A 55 -13.51 -15.07 -6.20
N TYR A 56 -13.58 -15.65 -7.40
CA TYR A 56 -13.08 -15.00 -8.61
C TYR A 56 -14.16 -15.00 -9.69
N ALA A 57 -14.53 -13.81 -10.15
CA ALA A 57 -15.47 -13.60 -11.24
C ALA A 57 -15.13 -12.31 -12.01
N ASP A 58 -15.27 -12.32 -13.31
CA ASP A 58 -15.18 -11.15 -14.20
C ASP A 58 -13.88 -10.30 -14.01
N GLY A 59 -12.75 -10.97 -13.77
CA GLY A 59 -11.47 -10.29 -13.55
C GLY A 59 -11.30 -9.69 -12.15
N VAL A 60 -12.20 -10.00 -11.22
CA VAL A 60 -12.16 -9.54 -9.84
C VAL A 60 -11.99 -10.72 -8.89
N LEU A 61 -10.91 -10.72 -8.14
CA LEU A 61 -10.67 -11.63 -7.02
C LEU A 61 -11.15 -10.97 -5.73
N ARG A 62 -12.08 -11.59 -5.03
CA ARG A 62 -12.59 -11.14 -3.72
C ARG A 62 -12.14 -12.08 -2.63
N ILE A 63 -11.52 -11.54 -1.60
CA ILE A 63 -11.15 -12.28 -0.38
C ILE A 63 -11.77 -11.56 0.79
N THR A 64 -12.73 -12.21 1.44
CA THR A 64 -13.51 -11.60 2.52
C THR A 64 -13.49 -12.48 3.75
N THR A 65 -13.08 -11.89 4.86
CA THR A 65 -13.17 -12.51 6.18
C THR A 65 -14.41 -11.98 6.90
N PRO A 66 -15.40 -12.81 7.19
CA PRO A 66 -16.62 -12.35 7.83
C PRO A 66 -16.33 -11.88 9.26
N VAL A 67 -16.58 -10.60 9.52
CA VAL A 67 -16.52 -10.04 10.87
C VAL A 67 -17.83 -10.37 11.57
N LYS A 68 -17.83 -11.36 12.45
CA LYS A 68 -18.96 -11.53 13.37
C LYS A 68 -18.94 -10.35 14.33
N HIS A 69 -20.09 -9.69 14.50
CA HIS A 69 -20.27 -8.71 15.57
C HIS A 69 -20.04 -9.39 16.94
N GLN A 70 -18.78 -9.48 17.31
CA GLN A 70 -18.42 -9.91 18.66
C GLN A 70 -18.47 -8.67 19.54
N VAL A 71 -19.43 -8.67 20.45
CA VAL A 71 -19.61 -7.61 21.45
C VAL A 71 -18.36 -7.51 22.38
N LEU A 72 -17.54 -8.54 22.43
CA LEU A 72 -16.32 -8.62 23.25
C LEU A 72 -15.29 -9.58 22.60
N GLY A 73 -14.09 -9.07 22.30
CA GLY A 73 -12.93 -9.86 21.88
C GLY A 73 -12.29 -9.40 20.58
N ALA A 74 -10.97 -9.60 20.45
CA ALA A 74 -10.22 -9.31 19.24
C ALA A 74 -10.61 -10.29 18.11
N SER A 75 -10.67 -9.81 16.85
CA SER A 75 -10.80 -10.64 15.66
C SER A 75 -9.64 -11.64 15.57
N GLY A 76 -9.84 -12.80 14.94
CA GLY A 76 -8.72 -13.64 14.53
C GLY A 76 -7.93 -12.98 13.42
N ALA A 77 -6.67 -13.36 13.30
CA ALA A 77 -5.76 -12.86 12.28
C ALA A 77 -5.45 -13.94 11.24
N VAL A 78 -5.30 -13.52 9.98
CA VAL A 78 -4.98 -14.41 8.86
C VAL A 78 -3.74 -13.95 8.10
N GLU A 79 -3.04 -14.88 7.48
CA GLU A 79 -2.02 -14.61 6.48
C GLU A 79 -2.60 -14.93 5.10
N VAL A 80 -2.64 -13.94 4.23
CA VAL A 80 -3.12 -14.07 2.86
C VAL A 80 -1.98 -13.82 1.90
N THR A 81 -1.66 -14.84 1.11
CA THR A 81 -0.68 -14.71 0.03
C THR A 81 -1.39 -14.86 -1.31
N VAL A 82 -1.22 -13.86 -2.17
CA VAL A 82 -1.78 -13.86 -3.52
C VAL A 82 -0.65 -13.69 -4.53
N HIS A 83 -0.46 -14.67 -5.39
CA HIS A 83 0.38 -14.52 -6.58
C HIS A 83 -0.52 -14.16 -7.76
N LEU A 84 -0.20 -13.10 -8.49
CA LEU A 84 -1.06 -12.53 -9.53
C LEU A 84 -0.25 -11.90 -10.68
N PRO A 85 -0.87 -11.66 -11.85
CA PRO A 85 -0.21 -11.00 -12.96
C PRO A 85 0.27 -9.60 -12.62
N ALA A 86 1.45 -9.22 -13.13
CA ALA A 86 2.00 -7.87 -12.99
C ALA A 86 1.03 -6.80 -13.52
N GLY A 87 0.97 -5.66 -12.85
CA GLY A 87 0.04 -4.58 -13.16
C GLY A 87 -1.38 -4.78 -12.61
N SER A 88 -1.63 -5.83 -11.82
CA SER A 88 -2.91 -6.05 -11.15
C SER A 88 -3.17 -4.98 -10.09
N ALA A 89 -4.45 -4.63 -9.93
CA ALA A 89 -4.89 -3.62 -8.97
C ALA A 89 -5.26 -4.25 -7.61
N LEU A 90 -5.10 -3.46 -6.54
CA LEU A 90 -5.52 -3.81 -5.19
C LEU A 90 -6.51 -2.78 -4.65
N GLN A 91 -7.59 -3.26 -4.05
CA GLN A 91 -8.47 -2.50 -3.16
C GLN A 91 -8.58 -3.26 -1.85
N ALA A 92 -8.06 -2.73 -0.77
CA ALA A 92 -8.06 -3.40 0.53
C ALA A 92 -8.65 -2.53 1.63
N LYS A 93 -9.44 -3.16 2.49
CA LYS A 93 -9.92 -2.61 3.75
C LYS A 93 -9.46 -3.50 4.89
N ALA A 94 -8.87 -2.89 5.92
CA ALA A 94 -8.30 -3.63 7.04
C ALA A 94 -8.32 -2.81 8.33
N ALA A 95 -8.48 -3.47 9.47
CA ALA A 95 -8.32 -2.78 10.76
C ALA A 95 -6.87 -2.83 11.25
N GLY A 96 -6.20 -3.98 11.15
CA GLY A 96 -4.82 -4.16 11.58
C GLY A 96 -4.07 -5.17 10.71
N VAL A 97 -3.50 -4.70 9.59
CA VAL A 97 -2.87 -5.56 8.59
C VAL A 97 -1.54 -4.97 8.13
N GLU A 98 -0.52 -5.81 8.09
CA GLU A 98 0.71 -5.53 7.35
C GLU A 98 0.49 -5.87 5.87
N LEU A 99 0.74 -4.91 4.98
CA LEU A 99 0.63 -5.08 3.53
C LEU A 99 2.01 -5.10 2.88
N ARG A 100 2.34 -6.18 2.20
CA ARG A 100 3.54 -6.32 1.38
C ARG A 100 3.16 -6.54 -0.10
N GLY A 101 3.56 -5.63 -0.97
CA GLY A 101 3.45 -5.75 -2.42
C GLY A 101 4.82 -5.99 -3.05
N VAL A 102 5.04 -7.17 -3.62
CA VAL A 102 6.26 -7.55 -4.30
C VAL A 102 6.04 -7.47 -5.81
N GLY A 103 6.99 -6.86 -6.52
CA GLY A 103 6.91 -6.65 -7.96
C GLY A 103 6.02 -5.46 -8.33
N ARG A 104 5.58 -5.40 -9.60
CA ARG A 104 4.83 -4.26 -10.13
C ARG A 104 3.33 -4.44 -9.99
N LEU A 105 2.73 -3.63 -9.14
CA LEU A 105 1.28 -3.48 -9.01
C LEU A 105 0.78 -2.31 -9.87
N GLY A 106 -0.47 -2.35 -10.28
CA GLY A 106 -1.17 -1.24 -10.91
C GLY A 106 -1.62 -0.22 -9.87
N ARG A 107 -2.95 0.04 -9.84
CA ARG A 107 -3.54 0.90 -8.80
C ARG A 107 -3.62 0.16 -7.47
N VAL A 108 -3.13 0.80 -6.41
CA VAL A 108 -3.23 0.31 -5.02
C VAL A 108 -4.07 1.29 -4.20
N ALA A 109 -5.20 0.83 -3.70
CA ALA A 109 -6.04 1.55 -2.75
C ALA A 109 -6.14 0.76 -1.45
N PHE A 110 -5.72 1.36 -0.34
CA PHE A 110 -5.77 0.76 0.99
C PHE A 110 -6.37 1.72 1.99
N ASP A 111 -7.34 1.23 2.76
CA ASP A 111 -7.97 1.94 3.86
C ASP A 111 -7.87 1.06 5.11
N GLY A 112 -7.07 1.50 6.07
CA GLY A 112 -6.78 0.74 7.27
C GLY A 112 -6.53 1.59 8.50
N ALA A 113 -6.47 0.94 9.66
CA ALA A 113 -6.15 1.64 10.89
C ALA A 113 -4.69 1.44 11.31
N LEU A 114 -4.21 0.21 11.33
CA LEU A 114 -2.88 -0.14 11.85
C LEU A 114 -2.15 -1.07 10.89
N GLY A 115 -0.83 -0.89 10.76
CA GLY A 115 0.07 -1.78 10.04
C GLY A 115 0.97 -1.07 9.03
N ALA A 116 2.13 -1.64 8.80
CA ALA A 116 3.07 -1.15 7.81
C ALA A 116 2.60 -1.51 6.39
N ILE A 117 2.88 -0.62 5.45
CA ILE A 117 2.62 -0.82 4.02
C ILE A 117 3.94 -0.71 3.28
N ASP A 118 4.30 -1.74 2.56
CA ASP A 118 5.55 -1.82 1.81
C ASP A 118 5.27 -2.33 0.39
N LEU A 119 5.51 -1.49 -0.61
CA LEU A 119 5.26 -1.75 -2.02
C LEU A 119 6.55 -1.60 -2.82
N ASP A 120 6.94 -2.61 -3.61
CA ASP A 120 8.11 -2.51 -4.48
C ASP A 120 7.88 -1.51 -5.62
N GLU A 121 6.78 -1.66 -6.37
CA GLU A 121 6.42 -0.77 -7.47
C GLU A 121 4.90 -0.66 -7.61
N ALA A 122 4.40 0.56 -7.83
CA ALA A 122 2.99 0.83 -8.11
C ALA A 122 2.81 1.94 -9.15
N ASP A 123 1.69 1.86 -9.89
CA ASP A 123 1.37 2.87 -10.90
C ASP A 123 0.55 4.05 -10.31
N ASP A 124 -0.34 3.79 -9.36
CA ASP A 124 -1.21 4.78 -8.71
C ASP A 124 -1.46 4.31 -7.27
N VAL A 125 -1.28 5.20 -6.31
CA VAL A 125 -1.34 4.83 -4.88
C VAL A 125 -2.32 5.74 -4.14
N ARG A 126 -3.28 5.13 -3.45
CA ARG A 126 -4.15 5.83 -2.51
C ARG A 126 -4.19 5.07 -1.19
N LEU A 127 -3.52 5.58 -0.18
CA LEU A 127 -3.38 4.92 1.11
C LEU A 127 -3.87 5.84 2.23
N THR A 128 -4.72 5.29 3.10
CA THR A 128 -5.16 5.94 4.32
C THR A 128 -4.92 4.97 5.48
N THR A 129 -4.17 5.42 6.49
CA THR A 129 -3.92 4.65 7.70
C THR A 129 -3.90 5.57 8.92
N GLN A 130 -4.15 5.02 10.11
CA GLN A 130 -4.01 5.78 11.35
C GLN A 130 -2.58 5.66 11.91
N ALA A 131 -2.01 4.45 11.90
CA ALA A 131 -0.64 4.24 12.35
C ALA A 131 0.05 3.13 11.54
N GLY A 132 1.25 3.45 11.05
CA GLY A 132 2.11 2.57 10.27
C GLY A 132 2.97 3.34 9.30
N HIS A 133 4.16 2.83 9.05
CA HIS A 133 5.04 3.38 8.03
C HIS A 133 4.57 2.96 6.64
N VAL A 134 4.71 3.86 5.68
CA VAL A 134 4.39 3.61 4.27
C VAL A 134 5.67 3.73 3.46
N THR A 135 6.06 2.66 2.79
CA THR A 135 7.20 2.65 1.87
C THR A 135 6.75 2.26 0.47
N VAL A 136 7.14 3.03 -0.53
CA VAL A 136 6.95 2.73 -1.95
C VAL A 136 8.30 2.82 -2.65
N GLY A 137 8.83 1.70 -3.14
CA GLY A 137 10.13 1.65 -3.81
C GLY A 137 10.12 2.45 -5.12
N ARG A 138 9.17 2.17 -6.01
CA ARG A 138 9.02 2.90 -7.28
C ARG A 138 7.56 3.28 -7.52
N LEU A 139 7.34 4.55 -7.77
CA LEU A 139 6.02 5.10 -8.11
C LEU A 139 6.06 5.71 -9.51
N THR A 140 5.20 5.22 -10.41
CA THR A 140 5.19 5.65 -11.82
C THR A 140 4.07 6.64 -12.16
N GLY A 141 3.20 6.97 -11.21
CA GLY A 141 2.08 7.90 -11.37
C GLY A 141 1.76 8.67 -10.09
N PRO A 142 0.51 9.09 -9.92
CA PRO A 142 0.12 9.89 -8.75
C PRO A 142 0.04 9.07 -7.46
N ALA A 143 0.18 9.77 -6.33
CA ALA A 143 -0.08 9.19 -5.02
C ALA A 143 -0.85 10.15 -4.11
N THR A 144 -1.75 9.59 -3.32
CA THR A 144 -2.35 10.24 -2.16
C THR A 144 -2.13 9.35 -0.95
N VAL A 145 -1.31 9.79 -0.01
CA VAL A 145 -0.98 9.02 1.20
C VAL A 145 -1.29 9.87 2.43
N THR A 146 -2.11 9.33 3.31
CA THR A 146 -2.46 9.99 4.56
C THR A 146 -2.27 9.03 5.73
N THR A 147 -1.47 9.43 6.71
CA THR A 147 -1.33 8.71 7.98
C THR A 147 -1.45 9.69 9.16
N MET A 148 -1.86 9.22 10.31
CA MET A 148 -1.79 10.04 11.52
C MET A 148 -0.43 9.88 12.22
N GLN A 149 0.10 8.65 12.22
CA GLN A 149 1.37 8.34 12.87
C GLN A 149 2.19 7.35 12.04
N GLY A 150 3.37 7.76 11.61
CA GLY A 150 4.31 6.96 10.83
C GLY A 150 4.95 7.76 9.71
N ASP A 151 6.07 7.27 9.23
CA ASP A 151 6.84 7.88 8.17
C ASP A 151 6.28 7.49 6.80
N ILE A 152 6.44 8.38 5.84
CA ILE A 152 6.10 8.15 4.44
C ILE A 152 7.38 8.23 3.63
N ARG A 153 7.71 7.14 2.93
CA ARG A 153 8.91 7.04 2.12
C ARG A 153 8.57 6.61 0.69
N ILE A 154 8.97 7.42 -0.28
CA ILE A 154 8.90 7.08 -1.70
C ILE A 154 10.33 7.14 -2.25
N ASP A 155 10.92 5.98 -2.53
CA ASP A 155 12.33 5.93 -2.92
C ASP A 155 12.56 6.50 -4.32
N LYS A 156 11.62 6.28 -5.25
CA LYS A 156 11.76 6.71 -6.65
C LYS A 156 10.43 7.09 -7.28
N ALA A 157 10.10 8.36 -7.26
CA ALA A 157 8.93 8.91 -7.96
C ALA A 157 9.30 9.35 -9.38
N VAL A 158 8.47 9.00 -10.37
CA VAL A 158 8.74 9.26 -11.79
C VAL A 158 7.97 10.45 -12.31
N ARG A 159 6.67 10.55 -12.03
CA ARG A 159 5.80 11.61 -12.53
C ARG A 159 4.49 11.70 -11.74
N GLY A 160 3.77 12.80 -11.97
CA GLY A 160 2.42 12.98 -11.42
C GLY A 160 2.40 13.92 -10.21
N VAL A 161 1.29 13.90 -9.49
CA VAL A 161 1.09 14.68 -8.28
C VAL A 161 1.13 13.75 -7.09
N LEU A 162 2.01 14.03 -6.14
CA LEU A 162 2.10 13.35 -4.86
C LEU A 162 1.49 14.25 -3.79
N GLU A 163 0.47 13.77 -3.11
CA GLU A 163 -0.16 14.42 -1.95
C GLU A 163 0.08 13.55 -0.72
N LEU A 164 1.06 13.95 0.09
CA LEU A 164 1.54 13.17 1.23
C LEU A 164 1.28 13.93 2.51
N ALA A 165 0.58 13.32 3.46
CA ALA A 165 0.25 13.93 4.73
C ALA A 165 0.47 12.97 5.90
N THR A 166 1.18 13.42 6.93
CA THR A 166 1.27 12.74 8.23
C THR A 166 1.09 13.77 9.36
N GLN A 167 0.62 13.33 10.51
CA GLN A 167 0.60 14.21 11.69
C GLN A 167 1.90 14.08 12.49
N ALA A 168 2.43 12.86 12.63
CA ALA A 168 3.67 12.58 13.33
C ALA A 168 4.49 11.54 12.57
N GLY A 169 5.56 11.99 11.94
CA GLY A 169 6.46 11.17 11.14
C GLY A 169 7.20 11.99 10.10
N ASP A 170 8.26 11.44 9.59
CA ASP A 170 9.10 12.02 8.55
C ASP A 170 8.58 11.66 7.16
N VAL A 171 8.80 12.55 6.18
CA VAL A 171 8.45 12.29 4.79
C VAL A 171 9.69 12.40 3.92
N THR A 172 10.02 11.32 3.22
CA THR A 172 11.15 11.28 2.29
C THR A 172 10.68 10.95 0.87
N VAL A 173 11.06 11.76 -0.10
CA VAL A 173 10.73 11.53 -1.53
C VAL A 173 11.97 11.68 -2.40
N GLY A 174 12.33 10.60 -3.11
CA GLY A 174 13.32 10.60 -4.18
C GLY A 174 12.66 10.81 -5.55
N ALA A 175 13.01 11.88 -6.27
CA ALA A 175 12.63 12.04 -7.66
C ALA A 175 13.57 11.23 -8.57
N ALA A 176 13.04 10.51 -9.54
CA ALA A 176 13.86 9.71 -10.46
C ALA A 176 14.85 10.57 -11.24
N ALA A 177 15.98 10.00 -11.64
CA ALA A 177 17.00 10.70 -12.42
C ALA A 177 16.40 11.32 -13.69
N GLY A 178 16.70 12.58 -13.93
CA GLY A 178 16.23 13.33 -15.10
C GLY A 178 14.80 13.88 -15.01
N VAL A 179 14.11 13.66 -13.90
CA VAL A 179 12.76 14.17 -13.66
C VAL A 179 12.84 15.62 -13.15
N SER A 180 12.09 16.52 -13.79
CA SER A 180 11.88 17.87 -13.32
C SER A 180 10.81 17.87 -12.22
N ALA A 181 11.18 18.27 -11.00
CA ALA A 181 10.32 18.19 -9.85
C ALA A 181 10.17 19.52 -9.10
N VAL A 182 9.00 19.75 -8.54
CA VAL A 182 8.70 20.89 -7.66
C VAL A 182 8.16 20.38 -6.33
N LEU A 183 8.52 21.09 -5.24
CA LEU A 183 8.09 20.78 -3.88
C LEU A 183 7.27 21.95 -3.32
N ASP A 184 6.10 21.59 -2.80
CA ASP A 184 5.27 22.41 -1.93
C ASP A 184 5.18 21.69 -0.57
N ALA A 185 5.88 22.18 0.43
CA ALA A 185 6.04 21.46 1.69
C ALA A 185 5.80 22.35 2.91
N GLY A 186 5.15 21.82 3.92
CA GLY A 186 4.92 22.47 5.20
C GLY A 186 5.08 21.54 6.39
N THR A 187 5.83 21.97 7.40
CA THR A 187 5.91 21.31 8.72
C THR A 187 5.72 22.33 9.83
N THR A 188 5.10 21.93 10.93
CA THR A 188 4.97 22.79 12.11
C THR A 188 6.19 22.64 13.02
N LEU A 189 6.64 21.42 13.23
CA LEU A 189 7.81 21.09 14.05
C LEU A 189 8.72 20.13 13.29
N GLY A 190 9.75 20.67 12.62
CA GLY A 190 10.71 19.89 11.83
C GLY A 190 11.45 20.77 10.82
N ARG A 191 12.26 20.13 10.01
CA ARG A 191 13.07 20.77 8.97
C ARG A 191 12.60 20.36 7.60
N ILE A 192 12.73 21.25 6.61
CA ILE A 192 12.47 20.96 5.21
C ILE A 192 13.82 21.03 4.48
N SER A 193 14.20 19.91 3.87
CA SER A 193 15.35 19.76 3.00
C SER A 193 14.85 19.57 1.56
N ASN A 194 15.31 20.39 0.65
CA ASN A 194 14.97 20.32 -0.77
C ASN A 194 16.23 20.36 -1.63
N SER A 195 16.52 19.26 -2.26
CA SER A 195 17.60 19.11 -3.25
C SER A 195 17.09 18.54 -4.59
N LEU A 196 15.85 18.86 -4.92
CA LEU A 196 15.25 18.52 -6.21
C LEU A 196 15.88 19.32 -7.34
N LYS A 197 16.03 18.68 -8.49
CA LYS A 197 16.39 19.32 -9.73
C LYS A 197 15.13 19.74 -10.48
N ASN A 198 15.07 21.01 -10.88
CA ASN A 198 14.00 21.53 -11.71
C ASN A 198 14.64 22.09 -12.99
N SER A 199 14.31 21.51 -14.14
CA SER A 199 14.67 22.04 -15.45
C SER A 199 13.63 23.08 -15.89
N ALA A 200 14.04 24.08 -16.65
CA ALA A 200 13.15 25.11 -17.14
C ALA A 200 11.98 24.49 -17.93
N GLY A 201 10.75 24.68 -17.49
CA GLY A 201 9.54 24.12 -18.11
C GLY A 201 8.51 23.64 -17.10
N ALA A 202 7.51 22.92 -17.58
CA ALA A 202 6.53 22.28 -16.71
C ALA A 202 7.18 21.13 -15.92
N ALA A 203 6.86 21.03 -14.63
CA ALA A 203 7.35 19.94 -13.79
C ALA A 203 6.65 18.62 -14.16
N ASP A 204 7.43 17.57 -14.32
CA ASP A 204 6.91 16.20 -14.49
C ASP A 204 6.32 15.65 -13.18
N LEU A 205 6.89 16.10 -12.06
CA LEU A 205 6.55 15.65 -10.71
C LEU A 205 6.24 16.86 -9.82
N THR A 206 5.05 16.87 -9.24
CA THR A 206 4.65 17.84 -8.21
C THR A 206 4.51 17.13 -6.89
N ILE A 207 5.27 17.56 -5.88
CA ILE A 207 5.29 16.96 -4.56
C ILE A 207 4.67 17.95 -3.58
N LYS A 208 3.52 17.59 -3.00
CA LYS A 208 2.85 18.32 -1.93
C LYS A 208 2.94 17.52 -0.65
N VAL A 209 3.59 18.06 0.35
CA VAL A 209 3.83 17.36 1.62
C VAL A 209 3.42 18.22 2.80
N THR A 210 2.71 17.61 3.74
CA THR A 210 2.40 18.23 5.03
C THR A 210 2.69 17.27 6.17
N THR A 211 3.39 17.76 7.20
CA THR A 211 3.50 17.06 8.49
C THR A 211 3.28 18.06 9.63
N THR A 212 2.77 17.61 10.76
CA THR A 212 2.72 18.46 11.94
C THR A 212 4.00 18.35 12.76
N GLN A 213 4.54 17.12 12.87
CA GLN A 213 5.77 16.85 13.60
C GLN A 213 6.61 15.84 12.82
N GLY A 214 7.74 16.27 12.29
CA GLY A 214 8.68 15.48 11.51
C GLY A 214 9.41 16.29 10.46
N ASP A 215 10.46 15.73 9.93
CA ASP A 215 11.29 16.32 8.88
C ASP A 215 10.75 15.95 7.48
N ILE A 216 10.94 16.83 6.51
CA ILE A 216 10.61 16.59 5.11
C ILE A 216 11.89 16.64 4.30
N ASP A 217 12.21 15.58 3.58
CA ASP A 217 13.35 15.50 2.67
C ASP A 217 12.89 15.15 1.25
N ALA A 218 13.18 16.02 0.29
CA ALA A 218 12.92 15.81 -1.12
C ALA A 218 14.20 16.00 -1.93
N HIS A 219 14.61 14.96 -2.66
CA HIS A 219 15.86 14.96 -3.41
C HIS A 219 15.74 14.31 -4.77
N SER A 220 16.63 14.67 -5.70
CA SER A 220 16.78 14.00 -7.00
C SER A 220 17.88 12.95 -6.94
N LEU A 221 17.58 11.80 -7.55
CA LEU A 221 18.51 10.66 -7.67
C LEU A 221 19.54 10.89 -8.79
#